data_0c81e05ca2413e1e2d2f97656c59e445
#
_entry.id   0c81e05ca2413e1e2d2f97656c59e445
#
_cell.length_a   1.000
_cell.length_b   1.000
_cell.length_c   1.000
_cell.angle_alpha   90.00
_cell.angle_beta   90.00
_cell.angle_gamma   90.00
#
_symmetry.space_group_name_H-M   'P 1'
#
loop_
_entity.id
_entity.type
_entity.pdbx_description
1 polymer ?
#
loop_
_entity_poly.entity_id
_entity_poly.type
_entity_poly.pdbx_seq_one_letter_code
_entity_poly.pdbx_strand_id
1 'polypeptide(L)'
;QAVRLSQIQFHFIENLAEEIEAYEKGLLHVTQTLPLKRRKELRKKRPNEVVLHPYWGTYFYRLNVDKKPLDDVRIRRALALAIDRRFLVEKKLMAGQTPAYHLCPPNPHGFQSKAQFRYDLKMAKALVAEYLKEQNLEKMPPIELIYNISESHRIVAETIQAMWRGIGIETHLKVREWEDFLGIIE
;
A
#
# COMPACT_ATOMS: atom_id res chain seq x y z
N GLN A 1 -1.48 25.86 26.71
CA GLN A 1 -2.61 25.07 27.21
C GLN A 1 -2.07 24.11 28.28
N ALA A 2 -2.69 24.09 29.46
CA ALA A 2 -2.31 23.15 30.51
C ALA A 2 -2.70 21.74 30.11
N VAL A 3 -1.80 20.78 30.29
CA VAL A 3 -2.09 19.33 30.14
C VAL A 3 -3.10 18.96 31.22
N ARG A 4 -4.22 18.36 30.83
CA ARG A 4 -5.31 17.98 31.76
C ARG A 4 -5.27 16.51 32.19
N LEU A 5 -4.50 15.67 31.47
CA LEU A 5 -4.36 14.25 31.79
C LEU A 5 -3.27 14.05 32.84
N SER A 6 -3.59 13.33 33.90
CA SER A 6 -2.64 12.93 34.94
C SER A 6 -1.89 11.64 34.59
N GLN A 7 -2.49 10.78 33.77
CA GLN A 7 -1.91 9.50 33.40
C GLN A 7 -2.39 9.07 32.02
N ILE A 8 -1.52 8.39 31.27
CA ILE A 8 -1.83 7.65 30.05
C ILE A 8 -1.30 6.23 30.25
N GLN A 9 -2.15 5.23 30.04
CA GLN A 9 -1.81 3.82 30.12
C GLN A 9 -1.87 3.19 28.74
N PHE A 10 -0.77 2.57 28.31
CA PHE A 10 -0.70 1.84 27.03
C PHE A 10 -0.90 0.35 27.29
N HIS A 11 -1.82 -0.27 26.55
CA HIS A 11 -2.06 -1.71 26.53
C HIS A 11 -1.51 -2.31 25.26
N PHE A 12 -0.64 -3.30 25.37
CA PHE A 12 -0.07 -4.02 24.23
C PHE A 12 -1.04 -5.14 23.82
N ILE A 13 -1.78 -4.89 22.74
CA ILE A 13 -2.75 -5.84 22.18
C ILE A 13 -2.38 -6.04 20.71
N GLU A 14 -1.90 -7.21 20.35
CA GLU A 14 -1.46 -7.53 18.97
C GLU A 14 -2.63 -7.77 18.03
N ASN A 15 -3.72 -8.33 18.55
CA ASN A 15 -4.88 -8.70 17.77
C ASN A 15 -5.87 -7.52 17.66
N LEU A 16 -6.03 -7.01 16.44
CA LEU A 16 -6.94 -5.88 16.16
C LEU A 16 -8.42 -6.17 16.52
N ALA A 17 -8.86 -7.41 16.48
CA ALA A 17 -10.23 -7.76 16.87
C ALA A 17 -10.41 -7.67 18.39
N GLU A 18 -9.42 -8.12 19.15
CA GLU A 18 -9.40 -8.00 20.61
C GLU A 18 -9.28 -6.53 21.05
N GLU A 19 -8.48 -5.73 20.36
CA GLU A 19 -8.37 -4.29 20.60
C GLU A 19 -9.73 -3.59 20.47
N ILE A 20 -10.47 -3.87 19.38
CA ILE A 20 -11.81 -3.31 19.17
C ILE A 20 -12.81 -3.80 20.19
N GLU A 21 -12.75 -5.08 20.56
CA GLU A 21 -13.63 -5.64 21.60
C GLU A 21 -13.37 -4.98 22.97
N ALA A 22 -12.11 -4.76 23.33
CA ALA A 22 -11.74 -4.05 24.54
C ALA A 22 -12.24 -2.59 24.53
N TYR A 23 -12.17 -1.91 23.39
CA TYR A 23 -12.74 -0.58 23.21
C TYR A 23 -14.28 -0.59 23.36
N GLU A 24 -14.96 -1.52 22.71
CA GLU A 24 -16.43 -1.66 22.80
C GLU A 24 -16.93 -1.97 24.22
N LYS A 25 -16.11 -2.63 25.04
CA LYS A 25 -16.34 -2.90 26.47
C LYS A 25 -15.98 -1.72 27.39
N GLY A 26 -15.43 -0.63 26.83
CA GLY A 26 -15.02 0.54 27.61
C GLY A 26 -13.70 0.36 28.38
N LEU A 27 -12.91 -0.66 28.07
CA LEU A 27 -11.60 -0.91 28.67
C LEU A 27 -10.49 -0.03 28.04
N LEU A 28 -10.72 0.45 26.82
CA LEU A 28 -9.84 1.38 26.10
C LEU A 28 -10.58 2.66 25.76
N HIS A 29 -9.90 3.79 25.83
CA HIS A 29 -10.42 5.09 25.40
C HIS A 29 -10.12 5.38 23.93
N VAL A 30 -9.03 4.82 23.41
CA VAL A 30 -8.54 5.03 22.04
C VAL A 30 -7.96 3.73 21.51
N THR A 31 -8.23 3.40 20.26
CA THR A 31 -7.54 2.33 19.51
C THR A 31 -6.55 2.93 18.51
N GLN A 32 -5.48 2.22 18.24
CA GLN A 32 -4.47 2.69 17.28
C GLN A 32 -4.98 2.56 15.84
N THR A 33 -5.66 1.47 15.51
CA THR A 33 -6.05 1.12 14.15
C THR A 33 -7.43 0.47 14.13
N LEU A 34 -8.16 0.64 13.02
CA LEU A 34 -9.43 -0.03 12.81
C LEU A 34 -9.27 -1.20 11.84
N PRO A 35 -9.76 -2.41 12.18
CA PRO A 35 -9.79 -3.54 11.26
C PRO A 35 -10.54 -3.16 9.98
N LEU A 36 -9.96 -3.46 8.81
CA LEU A 36 -10.54 -3.09 7.50
C LEU A 36 -11.99 -3.58 7.36
N LYS A 37 -12.27 -4.82 7.78
CA LYS A 37 -13.60 -5.44 7.67
C LYS A 37 -14.65 -4.76 8.53
N ARG A 38 -14.28 -4.26 9.72
CA ARG A 38 -15.24 -3.63 10.66
C ARG A 38 -15.36 -2.12 10.47
N ARG A 39 -14.48 -1.50 9.68
CA ARG A 39 -14.44 -0.04 9.54
C ARG A 39 -15.75 0.57 9.05
N LYS A 40 -16.37 -0.02 8.02
CA LYS A 40 -17.65 0.46 7.47
C LYS A 40 -18.77 0.39 8.50
N GLU A 41 -18.83 -0.70 9.26
CA GLU A 41 -19.79 -0.92 10.33
C GLU A 41 -19.60 0.08 11.47
N LEU A 42 -18.35 0.23 11.95
CA LEU A 42 -18.01 1.14 13.04
C LEU A 42 -18.29 2.60 12.68
N ARG A 43 -17.97 3.02 11.47
CA ARG A 43 -18.33 4.37 10.99
C ARG A 43 -19.83 4.62 10.96
N LYS A 44 -20.63 3.59 10.67
CA LYS A 44 -22.09 3.70 10.69
C LYS A 44 -22.66 3.70 12.12
N LYS A 45 -22.16 2.82 13.00
CA LYS A 45 -22.63 2.69 14.37
C LYS A 45 -22.13 3.78 15.31
N ARG A 46 -20.90 4.26 15.11
CA ARG A 46 -20.18 5.20 15.99
C ARG A 46 -19.53 6.34 15.19
N PRO A 47 -20.33 7.12 14.42
CA PRO A 47 -19.79 8.12 13.49
C PRO A 47 -18.94 9.20 14.16
N ASN A 48 -19.23 9.53 15.41
CA ASN A 48 -18.51 10.57 16.17
C ASN A 48 -17.24 10.03 16.87
N GLU A 49 -17.04 8.71 16.91
CA GLU A 49 -15.90 8.08 17.55
C GLU A 49 -14.83 7.67 16.53
N VAL A 50 -15.22 7.48 15.25
CA VAL A 50 -14.29 7.14 14.16
C VAL A 50 -13.74 8.40 13.54
N VAL A 51 -12.53 8.76 13.92
CA VAL A 51 -11.84 9.95 13.41
C VAL A 51 -10.79 9.55 12.38
N LEU A 52 -10.78 10.23 11.23
CA LEU A 52 -9.76 10.07 10.20
C LEU A 52 -8.83 11.28 10.22
N HIS A 53 -7.57 11.05 10.47
CA HIS A 53 -6.55 12.09 10.40
C HIS A 53 -5.67 11.89 9.16
N PRO A 54 -5.28 12.96 8.46
CA PRO A 54 -4.29 12.85 7.41
C PRO A 54 -2.96 12.38 8.01
N TYR A 55 -2.33 11.43 7.34
CA TYR A 55 -1.02 10.92 7.69
C TYR A 55 -0.01 11.29 6.60
N TRP A 56 1.11 11.88 7.00
CA TRP A 56 2.17 12.28 6.08
C TRP A 56 3.10 11.11 5.79
N GLY A 57 2.61 10.19 5.00
CA GLY A 57 3.36 9.03 4.58
C GLY A 57 2.87 8.54 3.23
N THR A 58 3.78 7.96 2.45
CA THR A 58 3.47 7.32 1.19
C THR A 58 3.83 5.85 1.30
N TYR A 59 2.85 4.97 1.02
CA TYR A 59 3.12 3.55 0.85
C TYR A 59 3.67 3.32 -0.55
N PHE A 60 4.83 2.69 -0.67
CA PHE A 60 5.50 2.45 -1.94
C PHE A 60 6.23 1.12 -1.96
N TYR A 61 6.51 0.61 -3.15
CA TYR A 61 7.40 -0.53 -3.38
C TYR A 61 8.75 -0.06 -3.85
N ARG A 62 9.81 -0.67 -3.31
CA ARG A 62 11.17 -0.56 -3.85
C ARG A 62 11.33 -1.58 -4.98
N LEU A 63 11.98 -1.19 -6.06
CA LEU A 63 12.33 -2.07 -7.16
C LEU A 63 13.84 -2.33 -7.11
N ASN A 64 14.23 -3.61 -7.04
CA ASN A 64 15.63 -3.97 -7.08
C ASN A 64 16.15 -3.83 -8.52
N VAL A 65 16.84 -2.72 -8.79
CA VAL A 65 17.31 -2.37 -10.13
C VAL A 65 18.52 -3.19 -10.61
N ASP A 66 19.13 -3.97 -9.72
CA ASP A 66 20.26 -4.85 -10.05
C ASP A 66 19.79 -6.23 -10.55
N LYS A 67 18.48 -6.49 -10.50
CA LYS A 67 17.88 -7.76 -10.93
C LYS A 67 17.02 -7.60 -12.17
N LYS A 68 17.24 -8.47 -13.18
CA LYS A 68 16.34 -8.60 -14.32
C LYS A 68 14.95 -9.08 -13.91
N PRO A 69 13.89 -8.56 -14.54
CA PRO A 69 13.87 -7.53 -15.60
C PRO A 69 13.77 -6.10 -15.06
N LEU A 70 13.97 -5.90 -13.75
CA LEU A 70 13.80 -4.59 -13.10
C LEU A 70 14.98 -3.64 -13.32
N ASP A 71 16.10 -4.10 -13.89
CA ASP A 71 17.20 -3.29 -14.39
C ASP A 71 16.78 -2.39 -15.57
N ASP A 72 15.77 -2.81 -16.34
CA ASP A 72 15.25 -2.02 -17.45
C ASP A 72 14.22 -0.97 -16.97
N VAL A 73 14.47 0.29 -17.34
CA VAL A 73 13.60 1.42 -16.97
C VAL A 73 12.19 1.30 -17.56
N ARG A 74 12.04 0.67 -18.73
CA ARG A 74 10.73 0.47 -19.38
C ARG A 74 9.86 -0.42 -18.54
N ILE A 75 10.41 -1.50 -17.97
CA ILE A 75 9.67 -2.43 -17.11
C ILE A 75 9.27 -1.73 -15.81
N ARG A 76 10.18 -0.98 -15.17
CA ARG A 76 9.82 -0.21 -13.95
C ARG A 76 8.70 0.80 -14.23
N ARG A 77 8.75 1.47 -15.39
CA ARG A 77 7.67 2.39 -15.82
C ARG A 77 6.37 1.66 -16.11
N ALA A 78 6.42 0.50 -16.79
CA ALA A 78 5.24 -0.32 -17.08
C ALA A 78 4.54 -0.76 -15.80
N LEU A 79 5.28 -1.25 -14.80
CA LEU A 79 4.75 -1.62 -13.49
C LEU A 79 4.06 -0.44 -12.81
N ALA A 80 4.67 0.75 -12.83
CA ALA A 80 4.09 1.95 -12.22
C ALA A 80 2.83 2.44 -12.95
N LEU A 81 2.81 2.41 -14.29
CA LEU A 81 1.68 2.82 -15.12
C LEU A 81 0.50 1.84 -15.07
N ALA A 82 0.75 0.56 -14.81
CA ALA A 82 -0.28 -0.47 -14.70
C ALA A 82 -1.10 -0.38 -13.40
N ILE A 83 -0.65 0.38 -12.39
CA ILE A 83 -1.35 0.49 -11.10
C ILE A 83 -2.43 1.57 -11.17
N ASP A 84 -3.70 1.13 -11.16
CA ASP A 84 -4.85 2.03 -10.91
C ASP A 84 -4.95 2.34 -9.41
N ARG A 85 -4.30 3.44 -9.02
CA ARG A 85 -4.24 3.88 -7.62
C ARG A 85 -5.58 4.31 -7.08
N ARG A 86 -6.45 4.87 -7.93
CA ARG A 86 -7.82 5.24 -7.51
C ARG A 86 -8.63 4.01 -7.18
N PHE A 87 -8.64 3.01 -8.05
CA PHE A 87 -9.31 1.74 -7.79
C PHE A 87 -8.79 1.10 -6.49
N LEU A 88 -7.47 1.10 -6.29
CA LEU A 88 -6.84 0.53 -5.09
C LEU A 88 -7.35 1.21 -3.81
N VAL A 89 -7.32 2.54 -3.73
CA VAL A 89 -7.71 3.25 -2.50
C VAL A 89 -9.22 3.35 -2.31
N GLU A 90 -9.98 3.57 -3.39
CA GLU A 90 -11.42 3.82 -3.32
C GLU A 90 -12.26 2.53 -3.29
N LYS A 91 -11.77 1.43 -3.89
CA LYS A 91 -12.53 0.18 -4.01
C LYS A 91 -11.98 -0.98 -3.19
N LYS A 92 -10.67 -1.00 -2.90
CA LYS A 92 -10.03 -2.09 -2.15
C LYS A 92 -9.76 -1.72 -0.70
N LEU A 93 -9.08 -0.62 -0.44
CA LEU A 93 -8.73 -0.20 0.92
C LEU A 93 -9.89 0.52 1.61
N MET A 94 -10.56 1.45 0.95
CA MET A 94 -11.70 2.23 1.45
C MET A 94 -11.47 2.83 2.85
N ALA A 95 -10.25 3.28 3.12
CA ALA A 95 -9.80 3.68 4.44
C ALA A 95 -9.47 5.17 4.56
N GLY A 96 -9.82 5.95 3.52
CA GLY A 96 -9.55 7.39 3.49
C GLY A 96 -8.17 7.76 2.94
N GLN A 97 -7.38 6.78 2.47
CA GLN A 97 -6.12 7.08 1.77
C GLN A 97 -6.39 7.82 0.47
N THR A 98 -5.41 8.60 0.04
CA THR A 98 -5.42 9.30 -1.25
C THR A 98 -4.49 8.59 -2.25
N PRO A 99 -4.82 8.57 -3.56
CA PRO A 99 -3.91 8.02 -4.56
C PRO A 99 -2.60 8.80 -4.61
N ALA A 100 -1.46 8.12 -4.44
CA ALA A 100 -0.13 8.74 -4.53
C ALA A 100 0.44 8.61 -5.95
N TYR A 101 0.69 9.75 -6.59
CA TYR A 101 1.29 9.82 -7.93
C TYR A 101 2.77 10.20 -7.91
N HIS A 102 3.31 10.46 -6.73
CA HIS A 102 4.71 10.80 -6.45
C HIS A 102 5.06 10.35 -5.03
N LEU A 103 6.35 10.24 -4.74
CA LEU A 103 6.84 9.72 -3.46
C LEU A 103 6.57 10.70 -2.31
N CYS A 104 6.82 12.00 -2.53
CA CYS A 104 6.60 13.01 -1.49
C CYS A 104 5.11 13.37 -1.40
N PRO A 105 4.43 13.18 -0.25
CA PRO A 105 3.04 13.60 -0.09
C PRO A 105 2.88 15.11 -0.31
N PRO A 106 1.71 15.58 -0.80
CA PRO A 106 1.44 16.99 -0.94
C PRO A 106 1.55 17.71 0.41
N ASN A 107 2.35 18.75 0.47
CA ASN A 107 2.49 19.59 1.65
C ASN A 107 2.00 21.00 1.30
N PRO A 108 0.97 21.55 1.98
CA PRO A 108 0.47 22.89 1.71
C PRO A 108 1.49 24.01 1.96
N HIS A 109 2.52 23.73 2.78
CA HIS A 109 3.56 24.70 3.15
C HIS A 109 4.94 24.37 2.59
N GLY A 110 5.04 23.45 1.62
CA GLY A 110 6.33 22.97 1.15
C GLY A 110 6.36 22.46 -0.28
N PHE A 111 7.26 21.54 -0.53
CA PHE A 111 7.50 20.96 -1.84
C PHE A 111 6.27 20.26 -2.42
N GLN A 112 5.98 20.56 -3.69
CA GLN A 112 5.00 19.84 -4.49
C GLN A 112 5.68 19.25 -5.73
N SER A 113 5.64 17.95 -5.87
CA SER A 113 6.21 17.26 -7.01
C SER A 113 5.43 17.56 -8.30
N LYS A 114 6.16 17.91 -9.37
CA LYS A 114 5.60 18.01 -10.72
C LYS A 114 5.58 16.65 -11.44
N ALA A 115 6.36 15.68 -10.97
CA ALA A 115 6.37 14.34 -11.53
C ALA A 115 5.10 13.59 -11.12
N GLN A 116 4.41 12.98 -12.10
CA GLN A 116 3.22 12.19 -11.85
C GLN A 116 3.22 10.94 -12.71
N PHE A 117 3.02 9.79 -12.09
CA PHE A 117 2.78 8.53 -12.77
C PHE A 117 1.28 8.24 -12.76
N ARG A 118 0.58 8.65 -13.82
CA ARG A 118 -0.84 8.35 -13.97
C ARG A 118 -1.03 6.95 -14.54
N TYR A 119 -2.14 6.32 -14.19
CA TYR A 119 -2.54 5.04 -14.74
C TYR A 119 -2.68 5.12 -16.26
N ASP A 120 -1.97 4.27 -16.98
CA ASP A 120 -2.02 4.11 -18.43
C ASP A 120 -1.69 2.66 -18.82
N LEU A 121 -2.74 1.86 -18.91
CA LEU A 121 -2.61 0.44 -19.24
C LEU A 121 -2.10 0.21 -20.67
N LYS A 122 -2.44 1.10 -21.61
CA LYS A 122 -2.01 1.00 -23.01
C LYS A 122 -0.50 1.21 -23.11
N MET A 123 -0.01 2.27 -22.51
CA MET A 123 1.42 2.56 -22.46
C MET A 123 2.18 1.47 -21.72
N ALA A 124 1.66 0.97 -20.58
CA ALA A 124 2.29 -0.11 -19.83
C ALA A 124 2.48 -1.37 -20.69
N LYS A 125 1.44 -1.79 -21.44
CA LYS A 125 1.53 -2.93 -22.37
C LYS A 125 2.53 -2.69 -23.51
N ALA A 126 2.57 -1.48 -24.05
CA ALA A 126 3.51 -1.13 -25.13
C ALA A 126 4.97 -1.24 -24.67
N LEU A 127 5.28 -0.77 -23.46
CA LEU A 127 6.63 -0.85 -22.89
C LEU A 127 7.06 -2.31 -22.62
N VAL A 128 6.15 -3.16 -22.16
CA VAL A 128 6.42 -4.59 -21.99
C VAL A 128 6.68 -5.25 -23.35
N ALA A 129 5.85 -4.97 -24.36
CA ALA A 129 6.02 -5.54 -25.71
C ALA A 129 7.35 -5.12 -26.36
N GLU A 130 7.75 -3.86 -26.19
CA GLU A 130 9.03 -3.35 -26.67
C GLU A 130 10.21 -4.09 -26.02
N TYR A 131 10.18 -4.26 -24.70
CA TYR A 131 11.19 -5.01 -23.96
C TYR A 131 11.28 -6.45 -24.44
N LEU A 132 10.15 -7.17 -24.56
CA LEU A 132 10.10 -8.55 -25.02
C LEU A 132 10.71 -8.71 -26.41
N LYS A 133 10.38 -7.80 -27.34
CA LYS A 133 10.92 -7.79 -28.69
C LYS A 133 12.45 -7.60 -28.70
N GLU A 134 12.95 -6.64 -27.93
CA GLU A 134 14.38 -6.35 -27.87
C GLU A 134 15.19 -7.48 -27.22
N GLN A 135 14.63 -8.11 -26.17
CA GLN A 135 15.27 -9.23 -25.50
C GLN A 135 15.03 -10.58 -26.18
N ASN A 136 14.29 -10.61 -27.29
CA ASN A 136 13.91 -11.83 -28.01
C ASN A 136 13.22 -12.86 -27.09
N LEU A 137 12.30 -12.39 -26.24
CA LEU A 137 11.54 -13.21 -25.29
C LEU A 137 10.09 -13.35 -25.71
N GLU A 138 9.53 -14.54 -25.57
CA GLU A 138 8.10 -14.79 -25.82
C GLU A 138 7.20 -14.31 -24.67
N LYS A 139 7.72 -14.36 -23.44
CA LYS A 139 7.00 -13.94 -22.24
C LYS A 139 7.94 -13.30 -21.21
N MET A 140 7.36 -12.46 -20.36
CA MET A 140 8.09 -11.86 -19.25
C MET A 140 8.52 -12.92 -18.24
N PRO A 141 9.77 -12.85 -17.72
CA PRO A 141 10.14 -13.61 -16.55
C PRO A 141 9.28 -13.18 -15.36
N PRO A 142 8.91 -14.12 -14.47
CA PRO A 142 8.15 -13.76 -13.27
C PRO A 142 8.98 -12.86 -12.34
N ILE A 143 8.28 -12.00 -11.60
CA ILE A 143 8.90 -11.17 -10.55
C ILE A 143 8.39 -11.58 -9.18
N GLU A 144 9.18 -11.33 -8.14
CA GLU A 144 8.74 -11.51 -6.77
C GLU A 144 8.32 -10.17 -6.17
N LEU A 145 7.21 -10.17 -5.43
CA LEU A 145 6.76 -9.05 -4.63
C LEU A 145 6.72 -9.48 -3.17
N ILE A 146 7.58 -8.87 -2.37
CA ILE A 146 7.74 -9.17 -0.96
C ILE A 146 7.03 -8.12 -0.14
N TYR A 147 6.28 -8.54 0.88
CA TYR A 147 5.60 -7.66 1.82
C TYR A 147 5.57 -8.29 3.22
N ASN A 148 5.49 -7.46 4.27
CA ASN A 148 5.37 -7.94 5.64
C ASN A 148 3.92 -8.31 5.99
N ILE A 149 3.75 -9.17 6.98
CA ILE A 149 2.43 -9.62 7.46
C ILE A 149 1.57 -8.41 7.85
N SER A 150 0.48 -8.23 7.09
CA SER A 150 -0.55 -7.23 7.33
C SER A 150 -1.72 -7.49 6.39
N GLU A 151 -2.96 -7.39 6.89
CA GLU A 151 -4.15 -7.54 6.04
C GLU A 151 -4.20 -6.48 4.93
N SER A 152 -3.87 -5.23 5.24
CA SER A 152 -3.84 -4.16 4.25
C SER A 152 -2.76 -4.37 3.19
N HIS A 153 -1.56 -4.80 3.60
CA HIS A 153 -0.46 -5.06 2.65
C HIS A 153 -0.78 -6.24 1.73
N ARG A 154 -1.41 -7.29 2.25
CA ARG A 154 -1.89 -8.42 1.44
C ARG A 154 -2.88 -7.98 0.39
N ILE A 155 -3.90 -7.19 0.75
CA ILE A 155 -4.91 -6.67 -0.19
C ILE A 155 -4.24 -5.82 -1.29
N VAL A 156 -3.27 -4.98 -0.92
CA VAL A 156 -2.52 -4.18 -1.89
C VAL A 156 -1.72 -5.08 -2.82
N ALA A 157 -0.96 -6.03 -2.29
CA ALA A 157 -0.11 -6.94 -3.07
C ALA A 157 -0.92 -7.80 -4.05
N GLU A 158 -2.03 -8.42 -3.60
CA GLU A 158 -2.94 -9.22 -4.44
C GLU A 158 -3.59 -8.36 -5.55
N THR A 159 -3.96 -7.13 -5.22
CA THR A 159 -4.56 -6.21 -6.21
C THR A 159 -3.54 -5.81 -7.27
N ILE A 160 -2.31 -5.48 -6.87
CA ILE A 160 -1.23 -5.11 -7.79
C ILE A 160 -0.80 -6.31 -8.62
N GLN A 161 -0.70 -7.50 -8.04
CA GLN A 161 -0.45 -8.75 -8.77
C GLN A 161 -1.45 -8.94 -9.92
N ALA A 162 -2.75 -8.72 -9.66
CA ALA A 162 -3.79 -8.82 -10.69
C ALA A 162 -3.62 -7.76 -11.78
N MET A 163 -3.25 -6.53 -11.40
CA MET A 163 -2.99 -5.45 -12.37
C MET A 163 -1.77 -5.74 -13.23
N TRP A 164 -0.68 -6.24 -12.67
CA TRP A 164 0.54 -6.60 -13.41
C TRP A 164 0.33 -7.82 -14.33
N ARG A 165 -0.49 -8.78 -13.90
CA ARG A 165 -0.94 -9.87 -14.80
C ARG A 165 -1.64 -9.31 -16.03
N GLY A 166 -2.41 -8.22 -15.90
CA GLY A 166 -3.10 -7.54 -17.01
C GLY A 166 -2.16 -6.95 -18.06
N ILE A 167 -0.86 -6.81 -17.77
CA ILE A 167 0.18 -6.39 -18.71
C ILE A 167 1.17 -7.51 -19.06
N GLY A 168 0.84 -8.76 -18.72
CA GLY A 168 1.65 -9.93 -19.06
C GLY A 168 2.81 -10.20 -18.09
N ILE A 169 2.81 -9.60 -16.88
CA ILE A 169 3.85 -9.85 -15.87
C ILE A 169 3.28 -10.73 -14.77
N GLU A 170 3.79 -11.96 -14.68
CA GLU A 170 3.51 -12.87 -13.57
C GLU A 170 4.25 -12.42 -12.31
N THR A 171 3.58 -12.48 -11.16
CA THR A 171 4.14 -12.01 -9.89
C THR A 171 3.93 -13.05 -8.80
N HIS A 172 5.00 -13.45 -8.13
CA HIS A 172 4.96 -14.35 -6.97
C HIS A 172 4.95 -13.53 -5.69
N LEU A 173 3.88 -13.66 -4.91
CA LEU A 173 3.74 -12.97 -3.63
C LEU A 173 4.51 -13.71 -2.54
N LYS A 174 5.36 -13.00 -1.80
CA LYS A 174 6.15 -13.51 -0.67
C LYS A 174 5.83 -12.70 0.58
N VAL A 175 5.15 -13.31 1.52
CA VAL A 175 4.93 -12.71 2.84
C VAL A 175 6.11 -13.00 3.76
N ARG A 176 6.47 -12.03 4.62
CA ARG A 176 7.55 -12.14 5.61
C ARG A 176 7.10 -11.57 6.95
N GLU A 177 7.65 -12.11 8.02
CA GLU A 177 7.61 -11.45 9.32
C GLU A 177 8.35 -10.11 9.26
N TRP A 178 8.04 -9.20 10.16
CA TRP A 178 8.58 -7.84 10.09
C TRP A 178 10.10 -7.79 10.15
N GLU A 179 10.72 -8.59 11.04
CA GLU A 179 12.17 -8.66 11.21
C GLU A 179 12.87 -9.18 9.94
N ASP A 180 12.35 -10.28 9.37
CA ASP A 180 12.85 -10.84 8.11
C ASP A 180 12.70 -9.85 6.95
N PHE A 181 11.57 -9.12 6.92
CA PHE A 181 11.33 -8.11 5.90
C PHE A 181 12.35 -6.96 5.98
N LEU A 182 12.68 -6.50 7.19
CA LEU A 182 13.70 -5.45 7.38
C LEU A 182 15.07 -5.90 6.86
N GLY A 183 15.51 -7.12 7.17
CA GLY A 183 16.79 -7.66 6.69
C GLY A 183 16.88 -7.85 5.16
N ILE A 184 15.73 -7.82 4.45
CA ILE A 184 15.72 -7.89 2.97
C ILE A 184 15.84 -6.50 2.34
N ILE A 185 15.35 -5.45 3.01
CA ILE A 185 15.27 -4.09 2.46
C ILE A 185 16.46 -3.20 2.87
N GLU A 186 17.31 -3.66 3.79
CA GLU A 186 18.59 -3.02 4.12
C GLU A 186 19.63 -3.29 3.03
#